data_a527302b7caa2fa588eb2980f06cb5ce
#
_entry.id   a527302b7caa2fa588eb2980f06cb5ce
#
_cell.length_a   1.000
_cell.length_b   1.000
_cell.length_c   1.000
_cell.angle_alpha   90.00
_cell.angle_beta   90.00
_cell.angle_gamma   90.00
#
_symmetry.space_group_name_H-M   'P 1'
#
loop_
_entity.id
_entity.type
_entity.pdbx_description
1 polymer ?
#
loop_
_entity_poly.entity_id
_entity_poly.type
_entity_poly.pdbx_seq_one_letter_code
_entity_poly.pdbx_strand_id
1 'polypeptide(L)'
;MVFVTGGTGLLGARLIYDLVKSGDDVIALKRSTSDLSVVQNIFAHYENEVGQLMFEKVKWHEGDVNDISSLLDVLEGVDQVYHCAAMVSFSPKAKDKMMKINVEGTANLVNACLAKNVKKLCFASSVAAIGKPDEGAEVTEETKWKTSDGKTNYSISKYNSEKEVWRG
;
A
#
# COMPACT_ATOMS: atom_id res chain seq x y z
N MET A 1 -5.09 -8.93 -14.29
CA MET A 1 -4.94 -9.40 -12.89
C MET A 1 -4.36 -8.27 -12.05
N VAL A 2 -4.89 -8.08 -10.85
CA VAL A 2 -4.55 -6.97 -9.95
C VAL A 2 -3.95 -7.50 -8.64
N PHE A 3 -2.87 -6.89 -8.18
CA PHE A 3 -2.25 -7.20 -6.89
C PHE A 3 -2.41 -6.05 -5.90
N VAL A 4 -2.78 -6.37 -4.65
CA VAL A 4 -3.00 -5.37 -3.60
C VAL A 4 -2.15 -5.69 -2.37
N THR A 5 -1.29 -4.77 -1.95
CA THR A 5 -0.62 -4.84 -0.65
C THR A 5 -1.39 -4.03 0.39
N GLY A 6 -1.29 -4.39 1.66
CA GLY A 6 -2.06 -3.74 2.72
C GLY A 6 -3.56 -4.04 2.66
N GLY A 7 -3.94 -5.13 1.99
CA GLY A 7 -5.33 -5.55 1.79
C GLY A 7 -6.11 -5.82 3.07
N THR A 8 -5.45 -6.07 4.19
CA THR A 8 -6.08 -6.27 5.50
C THR A 8 -6.31 -4.97 6.30
N GLY A 9 -5.83 -3.83 5.78
CA GLY A 9 -6.10 -2.51 6.34
C GLY A 9 -7.40 -1.91 5.79
N LEU A 10 -7.89 -0.84 6.40
CA LEU A 10 -9.17 -0.22 6.05
C LEU A 10 -9.26 0.18 4.56
N LEU A 11 -8.26 0.91 4.05
CA LEU A 11 -8.23 1.35 2.65
C LEU A 11 -8.11 0.16 1.69
N GLY A 12 -7.15 -0.74 1.94
CA GLY A 12 -6.92 -1.89 1.07
C GLY A 12 -8.09 -2.87 1.04
N ALA A 13 -8.74 -3.11 2.18
CA ALA A 13 -9.91 -3.97 2.26
C ALA A 13 -11.10 -3.41 1.45
N ARG A 14 -11.34 -2.08 1.52
CA ARG A 14 -12.37 -1.44 0.71
C ARG A 14 -12.01 -1.50 -0.78
N LEU A 15 -10.77 -1.25 -1.14
CA LEU A 15 -10.30 -1.33 -2.51
C LEU A 15 -10.46 -2.74 -3.09
N ILE A 16 -10.11 -3.78 -2.32
CA ILE A 16 -10.30 -5.18 -2.73
C ILE A 16 -11.79 -5.46 -3.01
N TYR A 17 -12.69 -4.98 -2.15
CA TYR A 17 -14.12 -5.12 -2.40
C TYR A 17 -14.54 -4.47 -3.72
N ASP A 18 -14.14 -3.22 -3.97
CA ASP A 18 -14.50 -2.50 -5.20
C ASP A 18 -13.93 -3.17 -6.46
N LEU A 19 -12.71 -3.68 -6.41
CA LEU A 19 -12.07 -4.42 -7.51
C LEU A 19 -12.80 -5.74 -7.82
N VAL A 20 -13.10 -6.53 -6.79
CA VAL A 20 -13.86 -7.79 -6.96
C VAL A 20 -15.27 -7.50 -7.49
N LYS A 21 -15.91 -6.45 -7.03
CA LYS A 21 -17.22 -6.02 -7.51
C LYS A 21 -17.20 -5.60 -8.98
N SER A 22 -16.11 -5.00 -9.43
CA SER A 22 -15.87 -4.63 -10.84
C SER A 22 -15.52 -5.82 -11.72
N GLY A 23 -15.34 -7.01 -11.14
CA GLY A 23 -15.01 -8.23 -11.89
C GLY A 23 -13.52 -8.47 -12.12
N ASP A 24 -12.66 -7.75 -11.40
CA ASP A 24 -11.22 -7.95 -11.48
C ASP A 24 -10.78 -9.25 -10.76
N ASP A 25 -9.78 -9.91 -11.33
CA ASP A 25 -9.04 -10.98 -10.65
C ASP A 25 -8.06 -10.36 -9.65
N VAL A 26 -8.34 -10.52 -8.35
CA VAL A 26 -7.57 -9.89 -7.27
C VAL A 26 -6.72 -10.89 -6.52
N ILE A 27 -5.41 -10.57 -6.40
CA ILE A 27 -4.49 -11.19 -5.46
C ILE A 27 -4.18 -10.16 -4.38
N ALA A 28 -4.28 -10.53 -3.10
CA ALA A 28 -3.98 -9.65 -1.99
C ALA A 28 -2.90 -10.22 -1.08
N LEU A 29 -1.91 -9.39 -0.74
CA LEU A 29 -0.85 -9.76 0.19
C LEU A 29 -1.35 -9.74 1.64
N LYS A 30 -1.11 -10.83 2.36
CA LYS A 30 -1.31 -10.92 3.79
C LYS A 30 -0.07 -11.50 4.48
N ARG A 31 0.17 -11.14 5.72
CA ARG A 31 1.15 -11.83 6.57
C ARG A 31 0.49 -13.03 7.24
N SER A 32 1.27 -14.00 7.71
CA SER A 32 0.76 -15.16 8.48
C SER A 32 -0.08 -14.73 9.69
N THR A 33 0.24 -13.59 10.30
CA THR A 33 -0.47 -13.02 11.46
C THR A 33 -1.61 -12.08 11.11
N SER A 34 -1.95 -11.92 9.83
CA SER A 34 -3.01 -10.99 9.41
C SER A 34 -4.40 -11.52 9.77
N ASP A 35 -5.22 -10.67 10.34
CA ASP A 35 -6.64 -10.91 10.54
C ASP A 35 -7.42 -10.45 9.30
N LEU A 36 -8.22 -11.34 8.73
CA LEU A 36 -9.06 -11.06 7.56
C LEU A 36 -10.47 -10.60 7.93
N SER A 37 -10.83 -10.58 9.20
CA SER A 37 -12.19 -10.22 9.67
C SER A 37 -12.62 -8.82 9.19
N VAL A 38 -11.72 -7.86 9.13
CA VAL A 38 -11.99 -6.51 8.61
C VAL A 38 -12.45 -6.58 7.16
N VAL A 39 -11.77 -7.39 6.34
CA VAL A 39 -12.12 -7.55 4.92
C VAL A 39 -13.48 -8.25 4.78
N GLN A 40 -13.67 -9.35 5.51
CA GLN A 40 -14.95 -10.09 5.52
C GLN A 40 -16.13 -9.19 5.93
N ASN A 41 -15.94 -8.38 6.98
CA ASN A 41 -16.96 -7.45 7.45
C ASN A 41 -17.30 -6.38 6.41
N ILE A 42 -16.34 -5.91 5.63
CA ILE A 42 -16.59 -4.96 4.53
C ILE A 42 -17.46 -5.62 3.46
N PHE A 43 -17.09 -6.82 3.00
CA PHE A 43 -17.89 -7.54 2.02
C PHE A 43 -19.32 -7.81 2.54
N ALA A 44 -19.46 -8.29 3.76
CA ALA A 44 -20.77 -8.54 4.38
C ALA A 44 -21.61 -7.26 4.53
N HIS A 45 -20.97 -6.12 4.85
CA HIS A 45 -21.66 -4.85 5.01
C HIS A 45 -22.27 -4.34 3.68
N TYR A 46 -21.55 -4.48 2.56
CA TYR A 46 -22.01 -3.94 1.29
C TYR A 46 -22.86 -4.90 0.46
N GLU A 47 -22.71 -6.21 0.60
CA GLU A 47 -23.33 -7.21 -0.27
C GLU A 47 -24.17 -8.27 0.48
N ASN A 48 -24.35 -8.14 1.79
CA ASN A 48 -25.14 -9.07 2.61
C ASN A 48 -24.83 -10.55 2.29
N GLU A 49 -25.80 -11.29 1.77
CA GLU A 49 -25.72 -12.74 1.52
C GLU A 49 -24.67 -13.13 0.48
N VAL A 50 -24.40 -12.29 -0.53
CA VAL A 50 -23.40 -12.57 -1.58
C VAL A 50 -21.99 -12.12 -1.20
N GLY A 51 -21.85 -11.34 -0.14
CA GLY A 51 -20.57 -10.81 0.31
C GLY A 51 -19.53 -11.87 0.58
N GLN A 52 -19.92 -12.97 1.20
CA GLN A 52 -19.02 -14.09 1.48
C GLN A 52 -18.52 -14.75 0.17
N LEU A 53 -19.39 -14.98 -0.79
CA LEU A 53 -19.01 -15.54 -2.09
C LEU A 53 -18.07 -14.63 -2.87
N MET A 54 -18.24 -13.31 -2.74
CA MET A 54 -17.33 -12.34 -3.34
C MET A 54 -15.98 -12.31 -2.64
N PHE A 55 -15.96 -12.37 -1.31
CA PHE A 55 -14.72 -12.45 -0.53
C PHE A 55 -13.89 -13.69 -0.89
N GLU A 56 -14.53 -14.83 -1.13
CA GLU A 56 -13.87 -16.09 -1.53
C GLU A 56 -13.18 -16.04 -2.91
N LYS A 57 -13.53 -15.05 -3.75
CA LYS A 57 -12.83 -14.81 -5.02
C LYS A 57 -11.46 -14.17 -4.84
N VAL A 58 -11.18 -13.58 -3.68
CA VAL A 58 -9.88 -12.96 -3.40
C VAL A 58 -8.82 -14.04 -3.21
N LYS A 59 -7.79 -14.02 -4.00
CA LYS A 59 -6.62 -14.90 -3.84
C LYS A 59 -5.67 -14.29 -2.82
N TRP A 60 -5.55 -14.91 -1.65
CA TRP A 60 -4.64 -14.44 -0.62
C TRP A 60 -3.26 -15.06 -0.78
N HIS A 61 -2.24 -14.22 -0.97
CA HIS A 61 -0.84 -14.62 -0.98
C HIS A 61 -0.19 -14.29 0.37
N GLU A 62 0.42 -15.29 1.01
CA GLU A 62 1.15 -15.05 2.26
C GLU A 62 2.57 -14.58 1.95
N GLY A 63 2.93 -13.40 2.48
CA GLY A 63 4.23 -12.77 2.25
C GLY A 63 4.38 -11.45 2.99
N ASP A 64 5.52 -10.80 2.79
CA ASP A 64 5.84 -9.49 3.38
C ASP A 64 6.46 -8.58 2.32
N VAL A 65 6.16 -7.28 2.35
CA VAL A 65 6.77 -6.28 1.45
C VAL A 65 8.30 -6.19 1.62
N ASN A 66 8.82 -6.65 2.75
CA ASN A 66 10.27 -6.71 2.99
C ASN A 66 10.92 -7.98 2.41
N ASP A 67 10.13 -8.92 1.89
CA ASP A 67 10.61 -10.12 1.23
C ASP A 67 10.42 -10.01 -0.29
N ILE A 68 11.48 -9.61 -0.97
CA ILE A 68 11.45 -9.43 -2.43
C ILE A 68 11.17 -10.75 -3.17
N SER A 69 11.59 -11.89 -2.64
CA SER A 69 11.35 -13.19 -3.27
C SER A 69 9.86 -13.48 -3.32
N SER A 70 9.16 -13.30 -2.20
CA SER A 70 7.71 -13.43 -2.11
C SER A 70 6.97 -12.48 -3.09
N LEU A 71 7.48 -11.25 -3.28
CA LEU A 71 6.91 -10.30 -4.24
C LEU A 71 7.15 -10.72 -5.70
N LEU A 72 8.34 -11.22 -6.03
CA LEU A 72 8.65 -11.70 -7.37
C LEU A 72 7.77 -12.89 -7.77
N ASP A 73 7.50 -13.80 -6.83
CA ASP A 73 6.68 -14.98 -7.10
C ASP A 73 5.22 -14.59 -7.39
N VAL A 74 4.65 -13.68 -6.60
CA VAL A 74 3.23 -13.31 -6.72
C VAL A 74 2.93 -12.38 -7.88
N LEU A 75 3.91 -11.62 -8.37
CA LEU A 75 3.71 -10.65 -9.45
C LEU A 75 3.77 -11.24 -10.87
N GLU A 76 3.97 -12.53 -11.01
CA GLU A 76 3.93 -13.18 -12.33
C GLU A 76 2.55 -13.02 -12.98
N GLY A 77 2.50 -12.38 -14.16
CA GLY A 77 1.26 -12.11 -14.90
C GLY A 77 0.35 -11.02 -14.29
N VAL A 78 0.81 -10.28 -13.28
CA VAL A 78 0.09 -9.14 -12.72
C VAL A 78 0.24 -7.92 -13.63
N ASP A 79 -0.88 -7.26 -13.95
CA ASP A 79 -0.89 -6.05 -14.80
C ASP A 79 -0.84 -4.77 -13.97
N GLN A 80 -1.49 -4.77 -12.80
CA GLN A 80 -1.67 -3.59 -11.98
C GLN A 80 -1.41 -3.91 -10.50
N VAL A 81 -0.74 -2.99 -9.83
CA VAL A 81 -0.44 -3.09 -8.39
C VAL A 81 -0.99 -1.88 -7.66
N TYR A 82 -1.70 -2.14 -6.56
CA TYR A 82 -2.12 -1.13 -5.59
C TYR A 82 -1.33 -1.31 -4.30
N HIS A 83 -0.49 -0.35 -3.98
CA HIS A 83 0.35 -0.38 -2.80
C HIS A 83 -0.27 0.44 -1.67
N CYS A 84 -1.05 -0.24 -0.80
CA CYS A 84 -1.69 0.35 0.38
C CYS A 84 -0.97 -0.03 1.69
N ALA A 85 0.03 -0.90 1.63
CA ALA A 85 0.78 -1.29 2.83
C ALA A 85 1.62 -0.14 3.35
N ALA A 86 1.40 0.24 4.60
CA ALA A 86 2.24 1.18 5.32
C ALA A 86 2.10 0.99 6.83
N MET A 87 3.15 1.30 7.56
CA MET A 87 3.11 1.46 9.01
C MET A 87 2.93 2.92 9.36
N VAL A 88 1.96 3.21 10.22
CA VAL A 88 1.73 4.54 10.80
C VAL A 88 2.10 4.49 12.29
N SER A 89 3.01 5.35 12.71
CA SER A 89 3.35 5.49 14.12
C SER A 89 3.94 6.87 14.40
N PHE A 90 3.58 7.44 15.54
CA PHE A 90 4.16 8.68 16.04
C PHE A 90 5.19 8.44 17.15
N SER A 91 5.41 7.18 17.54
CA SER A 91 6.41 6.81 18.52
C SER A 91 7.83 6.92 17.92
N PRO A 92 8.76 7.63 18.59
CA PRO A 92 10.16 7.67 18.14
C PRO A 92 10.81 6.29 18.05
N LYS A 93 10.40 5.35 18.90
CA LYS A 93 10.91 3.96 18.91
C LYS A 93 10.52 3.15 17.68
N ALA A 94 9.49 3.59 16.95
CA ALA A 94 9.01 2.91 15.74
C ALA A 94 9.74 3.35 14.47
N LYS A 95 10.68 4.29 14.54
CA LYS A 95 11.35 4.89 13.39
C LYS A 95 11.94 3.83 12.45
N ASP A 96 12.84 2.99 12.95
CA ASP A 96 13.58 2.05 12.10
C ASP A 96 12.64 1.02 11.48
N LYS A 97 11.69 0.50 12.26
CA LYS A 97 10.67 -0.42 11.74
C LYS A 97 9.79 0.24 10.66
N MET A 98 9.44 1.51 10.87
CA MET A 98 8.62 2.27 9.91
C MET A 98 9.41 2.55 8.62
N MET A 99 10.68 2.92 8.71
CA MET A 99 11.53 3.12 7.54
C MET A 99 11.70 1.81 6.76
N LYS A 100 11.92 0.70 7.44
CA LYS A 100 12.02 -0.61 6.83
C LYS A 100 10.74 -1.00 6.07
N ILE A 101 9.57 -0.88 6.72
CA ILE A 101 8.30 -1.27 6.09
C ILE A 101 7.91 -0.29 4.96
N ASN A 102 7.96 1.02 5.23
CA ASN A 102 7.43 2.00 4.30
C ASN A 102 8.40 2.26 3.15
N VAL A 103 9.69 2.43 3.41
CA VAL A 103 10.66 2.82 2.38
C VAL A 103 11.24 1.59 1.69
N GLU A 104 11.87 0.67 2.45
CA GLU A 104 12.50 -0.52 1.87
C GLU A 104 11.43 -1.46 1.28
N GLY A 105 10.28 -1.64 1.96
CA GLY A 105 9.17 -2.42 1.42
C GLY A 105 8.61 -1.84 0.12
N THR A 106 8.50 -0.50 0.01
CA THR A 106 8.10 0.15 -1.24
C THR A 106 9.17 -0.05 -2.33
N ALA A 107 10.45 0.11 -2.00
CA ALA A 107 11.56 -0.11 -2.93
C ALA A 107 11.55 -1.55 -3.47
N ASN A 108 11.36 -2.55 -2.61
CA ASN A 108 11.26 -3.95 -3.01
C ASN A 108 10.08 -4.17 -3.98
N LEU A 109 8.91 -3.61 -3.66
CA LEU A 109 7.74 -3.74 -4.52
C LEU A 109 7.96 -3.08 -5.88
N VAL A 110 8.54 -1.88 -5.92
CA VAL A 110 8.89 -1.18 -7.18
C VAL A 110 9.85 -2.03 -8.00
N ASN A 111 10.91 -2.55 -7.39
CA ASN A 111 11.88 -3.40 -8.08
C ASN A 111 11.24 -4.68 -8.63
N ALA A 112 10.34 -5.32 -7.85
CA ALA A 112 9.61 -6.50 -8.29
C ALA A 112 8.64 -6.17 -9.44
N CYS A 113 7.95 -5.02 -9.39
CA CYS A 113 7.10 -4.53 -10.48
C CYS A 113 7.90 -4.35 -11.78
N LEU A 114 9.06 -3.72 -11.71
CA LEU A 114 9.95 -3.53 -12.86
C LEU A 114 10.43 -4.87 -13.42
N ALA A 115 10.86 -5.78 -12.56
CA ALA A 115 11.35 -7.12 -12.95
C ALA A 115 10.26 -7.97 -13.63
N LYS A 116 8.99 -7.77 -13.27
CA LYS A 116 7.83 -8.51 -13.78
C LYS A 116 7.04 -7.76 -14.86
N ASN A 117 7.52 -6.61 -15.31
CA ASN A 117 6.88 -5.78 -16.33
C ASN A 117 5.43 -5.40 -15.97
N VAL A 118 5.17 -5.09 -14.70
CA VAL A 118 3.88 -4.56 -14.24
C VAL A 118 3.58 -3.24 -14.94
N LYS A 119 2.39 -3.10 -15.49
CA LYS A 119 2.02 -1.94 -16.34
C LYS A 119 1.70 -0.68 -15.54
N LYS A 120 1.15 -0.85 -14.33
CA LYS A 120 0.74 0.26 -13.47
C LYS A 120 0.99 -0.04 -12.01
N LEU A 121 1.58 0.92 -11.29
CA LEU A 121 1.66 0.94 -9.84
C LEU A 121 0.91 2.17 -9.32
N CYS A 122 -0.10 1.94 -8.48
CA CYS A 122 -0.78 2.98 -7.72
C CYS A 122 -0.33 2.91 -6.27
N PHE A 123 0.23 3.99 -5.76
CA PHE A 123 0.74 4.08 -4.39
C PHE A 123 -0.15 4.97 -3.53
N ALA A 124 -0.65 4.44 -2.42
CA ALA A 124 -1.36 5.22 -1.42
C ALA A 124 -0.35 6.07 -0.62
N SER A 125 -0.13 7.30 -1.08
CA SER A 125 0.72 8.24 -0.38
C SER A 125 0.00 8.92 0.81
N SER A 126 0.44 10.10 1.19
CA SER A 126 -0.12 10.86 2.30
C SER A 126 0.18 12.34 2.11
N VAL A 127 -0.73 13.18 2.54
CA VAL A 127 -0.46 14.62 2.69
C VAL A 127 0.79 14.89 3.56
N ALA A 128 1.16 13.95 4.43
CA ALA A 128 2.39 14.04 5.22
C ALA A 128 3.67 13.98 4.38
N ALA A 129 3.61 13.50 3.13
CA ALA A 129 4.74 13.51 2.20
C ALA A 129 4.93 14.86 1.52
N ILE A 130 3.94 15.74 1.56
CA ILE A 130 4.01 17.08 1.00
C ILE A 130 4.79 18.00 1.97
N GLY A 131 5.47 18.99 1.43
CA GLY A 131 6.18 20.00 2.21
C GLY A 131 5.24 20.93 3.01
N LYS A 132 5.82 21.82 3.81
CA LYS A 132 5.07 22.92 4.38
C LYS A 132 5.07 24.09 3.39
N PRO A 133 3.94 24.73 3.15
CA PRO A 133 3.87 25.92 2.31
C PRO A 133 4.60 27.10 2.99
N ASP A 134 4.86 28.15 2.24
CA ASP A 134 5.25 29.44 2.81
C ASP A 134 4.07 30.04 3.60
N GLU A 135 4.37 30.98 4.50
CA GLU A 135 3.34 31.57 5.35
C GLU A 135 2.22 32.19 4.52
N GLY A 136 0.98 31.83 4.83
CA GLY A 136 -0.22 32.31 4.11
C GLY A 136 -0.53 31.59 2.79
N ALA A 137 0.30 30.63 2.35
CA ALA A 137 0.03 29.85 1.15
C ALA A 137 -0.69 28.52 1.47
N GLU A 138 -1.50 28.05 0.52
CA GLU A 138 -2.15 26.74 0.61
C GLU A 138 -1.18 25.58 0.31
N VAL A 139 -1.46 24.41 0.89
CA VAL A 139 -0.74 23.18 0.56
C VAL A 139 -1.33 22.58 -0.71
N THR A 140 -0.49 22.37 -1.71
CA THR A 140 -0.85 21.73 -2.97
C THR A 140 0.19 20.66 -3.31
N GLU A 141 -0.03 19.91 -4.36
CA GLU A 141 0.93 18.92 -4.90
C GLU A 141 2.25 19.58 -5.38
N GLU A 142 2.19 20.88 -5.71
CA GLU A 142 3.38 21.67 -6.10
C GLU A 142 4.22 22.13 -4.90
N THR A 143 3.71 21.95 -3.66
CA THR A 143 4.41 22.38 -2.46
C THR A 143 5.66 21.53 -2.23
N LYS A 144 6.83 22.15 -2.35
CA LYS A 144 8.12 21.45 -2.27
C LYS A 144 8.42 20.96 -0.86
N TRP A 145 8.94 19.76 -0.79
CA TRP A 145 9.51 19.23 0.46
C TRP A 145 10.71 20.07 0.88
N LYS A 146 10.67 20.58 2.11
CA LYS A 146 11.81 21.27 2.74
C LYS A 146 12.32 20.39 3.88
N THR A 147 13.61 20.09 3.90
CA THR A 147 14.26 19.46 5.04
C THR A 147 14.31 20.50 6.15
N SER A 148 13.43 20.37 7.13
CA SER A 148 13.33 21.29 8.25
C SER A 148 13.09 20.53 9.54
N ASP A 149 13.42 21.13 10.67
CA ASP A 149 13.07 20.61 11.98
C ASP A 149 11.56 20.45 12.12
N GLY A 150 11.13 19.48 12.91
CA GLY A 150 9.72 19.21 13.18
C GLY A 150 9.01 18.27 12.20
N LYS A 151 9.72 17.62 11.26
CA LYS A 151 9.16 16.52 10.47
C LYS A 151 9.01 15.26 11.32
N THR A 152 7.85 14.61 11.23
CA THR A 152 7.64 13.34 11.89
C THR A 152 8.37 12.20 11.15
N ASN A 153 8.73 11.13 11.85
CA ASN A 153 9.30 9.94 11.21
C ASN A 153 8.34 9.37 10.15
N TYR A 154 7.02 9.49 10.37
CA TYR A 154 6.02 9.08 9.41
C TYR A 154 6.09 9.91 8.13
N SER A 155 6.13 11.25 8.23
CA SER A 155 6.23 12.11 7.05
C SER A 155 7.53 11.86 6.27
N ILE A 156 8.64 11.68 6.95
CA ILE A 156 9.92 11.33 6.32
C ILE A 156 9.80 9.97 5.59
N SER A 157 9.19 8.98 6.22
CA SER A 157 9.01 7.67 5.60
C SER A 157 8.14 7.74 4.35
N LYS A 158 7.02 8.48 4.38
CA LYS A 158 6.12 8.61 3.22
C LYS A 158 6.77 9.39 2.08
N TYR A 159 7.47 10.48 2.37
CA TYR A 159 8.24 11.22 1.38
C TYR A 159 9.30 10.35 0.70
N ASN A 160 10.08 9.57 1.48
CA ASN A 160 11.08 8.68 0.92
C ASN A 160 10.45 7.52 0.12
N SER A 161 9.29 7.01 0.55
CA SER A 161 8.54 5.99 -0.22
C SER A 161 8.09 6.53 -1.57
N GLU A 162 7.60 7.78 -1.66
CA GLU A 162 7.29 8.41 -2.94
C GLU A 162 8.50 8.49 -3.87
N LYS A 163 9.68 8.81 -3.33
CA LYS A 163 10.91 8.83 -4.13
C LYS A 163 11.23 7.47 -4.73
N GLU A 164 10.99 6.37 -3.99
CA GLU A 164 11.16 5.03 -4.54
C GLU A 164 10.14 4.73 -5.66
N VAL A 165 8.90 5.19 -5.52
CA VAL A 165 7.90 5.05 -6.58
C VAL A 165 8.27 5.86 -7.82
N TRP A 166 8.74 7.10 -7.65
CA TRP A 166 9.18 7.95 -8.77
C TRP A 166 10.48 7.48 -9.45
N ARG A 167 11.29 6.70 -8.74
CA ARG A 167 12.49 6.09 -9.31
C ARG A 167 12.17 4.99 -10.32
N GLY A 168 11.07 4.26 -10.15
CA GLY A 168 10.63 3.15 -11.02
C GLY A 168 9.83 3.63 -12.19
#